data_f71306049509262f2c778958a6b7bea5
#
_entry.id   f71306049509262f2c778958a6b7bea5
#
_cell.length_a   1.000
_cell.length_b   1.000
_cell.length_c   1.000
_cell.angle_alpha   90.00
_cell.angle_beta   90.00
_cell.angle_gamma   90.00
#
_symmetry.space_group_name_H-M   'P 1'
#
loop_
_entity.id
_entity.type
_entity.pdbx_description
1 polymer ?
#
loop_
_entity_poly.entity_id
_entity_poly.type
_entity_poly.pdbx_seq_one_letter_code
_entity_poly.pdbx_strand_id
1 'polypeptide(L)'
;HLMVVHAPRVASHCQPGQFIIVKLDEKGERIPLTICDYDREEGTVTIVFQEIGVSTIKMAELKAGDAFRDFVGPLGCPSEFVEEDIEELKKKKMVFVAGGVGTAPVYPQVKWLHEHGITADVILGAKTKDMVILEKELGEVSNLYVTTDDGSYGRAGMVTKTLEDLVTNEGKHYDVCVAIGPMIMMKFVCLLTKKLGIHTIVSMNPIMVDGTGMCGACRLQVGDEIKFACVDGPEFDGHLVDFDQAMKRSQMYKTEEGRALLKLQAVSYTHLTL
;
A
#
# COMPACT_ATOMS: atom_id res chain seq x y z
N HIS A 1 -2.79 -13.09 -1.03
CA HIS A 1 -3.28 -13.63 0.25
C HIS A 1 -3.88 -12.53 1.10
N LEU A 2 -5.02 -12.85 1.72
CA LEU A 2 -5.65 -12.03 2.74
C LEU A 2 -5.65 -12.81 4.04
N MET A 3 -5.18 -12.18 5.12
CA MET A 3 -5.19 -12.75 6.47
C MET A 3 -5.89 -11.81 7.44
N VAL A 4 -6.74 -12.39 8.29
CA VAL A 4 -7.34 -11.71 9.44
C VAL A 4 -6.61 -12.19 10.69
N VAL A 5 -5.98 -11.25 11.40
CA VAL A 5 -5.12 -11.51 12.56
C VAL A 5 -5.77 -10.95 13.80
N HIS A 6 -5.95 -11.77 14.83
CA HIS A 6 -6.43 -11.30 16.13
C HIS A 6 -5.31 -10.52 16.84
N ALA A 7 -5.43 -9.20 16.85
CA ALA A 7 -4.46 -8.25 17.39
C ALA A 7 -5.17 -7.06 18.05
N PRO A 8 -5.89 -7.27 19.18
CA PRO A 8 -6.83 -6.30 19.73
C PRO A 8 -6.18 -4.97 20.14
N ARG A 9 -4.91 -4.99 20.58
CA ARG A 9 -4.17 -3.76 20.90
C ARG A 9 -3.87 -2.93 19.66
N VAL A 10 -3.60 -3.56 18.53
CA VAL A 10 -3.37 -2.87 17.25
C VAL A 10 -4.70 -2.39 16.69
N ALA A 11 -5.71 -3.27 16.63
CA ALA A 11 -7.03 -2.95 16.10
C ALA A 11 -7.68 -1.74 16.81
N SER A 12 -7.52 -1.63 18.13
CA SER A 12 -8.11 -0.53 18.91
C SER A 12 -7.50 0.85 18.62
N HIS A 13 -6.27 0.91 18.08
CA HIS A 13 -5.53 2.17 17.89
C HIS A 13 -5.21 2.49 16.43
N CYS A 14 -5.34 1.53 15.52
CA CYS A 14 -4.98 1.78 14.12
C CYS A 14 -5.95 2.73 13.42
N GLN A 15 -5.39 3.46 12.46
CA GLN A 15 -6.07 4.42 11.62
C GLN A 15 -5.66 4.21 10.15
N PRO A 16 -6.44 4.72 9.18
CA PRO A 16 -6.06 4.67 7.77
C PRO A 16 -4.67 5.23 7.50
N GLY A 17 -3.94 4.63 6.55
CA GLY A 17 -2.58 5.03 6.19
C GLY A 17 -1.48 4.38 7.01
N GLN A 18 -1.79 3.79 8.16
CA GLN A 18 -0.81 3.13 9.03
C GLN A 18 -0.50 1.70 8.58
N PHE A 19 0.60 1.17 9.10
CA PHE A 19 1.12 -0.16 8.79
C PHE A 19 1.52 -0.91 10.08
N ILE A 20 1.85 -2.18 9.91
CA ILE A 20 2.43 -3.04 10.95
C ILE A 20 3.75 -3.63 10.47
N ILE A 21 4.57 -4.10 11.39
CA ILE A 21 5.70 -4.97 11.09
C ILE A 21 5.43 -6.35 11.65
N VAL A 22 5.54 -7.36 10.80
CA VAL A 22 5.42 -8.76 11.20
C VAL A 22 6.78 -9.44 11.18
N LYS A 23 6.94 -10.43 12.06
CA LYS A 23 8.03 -11.38 12.08
C LYS A 23 7.46 -12.78 12.28
N LEU A 24 7.77 -13.70 11.38
CA LEU A 24 7.16 -15.03 11.38
C LEU A 24 7.67 -15.90 12.52
N ASP A 25 9.00 -16.00 12.67
CA ASP A 25 9.69 -16.83 13.65
C ASP A 25 10.96 -16.12 14.18
N GLU A 26 11.72 -16.77 15.06
CA GLU A 26 12.92 -16.18 15.66
C GLU A 26 14.00 -15.78 14.63
N LYS A 27 14.08 -16.49 13.52
CA LYS A 27 15.04 -16.25 12.42
C LYS A 27 14.44 -15.46 11.27
N GLY A 28 13.13 -15.24 11.29
CA GLY A 28 12.39 -14.53 10.25
C GLY A 28 12.80 -13.06 10.13
N GLU A 29 12.67 -12.54 8.94
CA GLU A 29 12.83 -11.10 8.67
C GLU A 29 11.67 -10.31 9.26
N ARG A 30 11.91 -9.06 9.53
CA ARG A 30 10.88 -8.08 9.89
C ARG A 30 10.41 -7.42 8.61
N ILE A 31 9.13 -7.57 8.27
CA ILE A 31 8.56 -7.02 7.04
C ILE A 31 7.40 -6.07 7.34
N PRO A 32 7.37 -4.89 6.74
CA PRO A 32 6.25 -3.96 6.85
C PRO A 32 5.10 -4.42 5.97
N LEU A 33 3.89 -4.39 6.52
CA LEU A 33 2.66 -4.63 5.78
C LEU A 33 1.64 -3.57 6.16
N THR A 34 1.00 -2.98 5.18
CA THR A 34 -0.04 -1.99 5.43
C THR A 34 -1.29 -2.66 5.99
N ILE A 35 -1.95 -1.98 6.90
CA ILE A 35 -3.25 -2.38 7.43
C ILE A 35 -4.27 -2.18 6.31
N CYS A 36 -4.92 -3.27 5.88
CA CYS A 36 -5.95 -3.27 4.86
C CYS A 36 -7.33 -2.97 5.44
N ASP A 37 -7.62 -3.52 6.60
CA ASP A 37 -8.85 -3.27 7.35
C ASP A 37 -8.65 -3.61 8.82
N TYR A 38 -9.57 -3.19 9.67
CA TYR A 38 -9.57 -3.52 11.09
C TYR A 38 -10.98 -3.51 11.65
N ASP A 39 -11.19 -4.37 12.63
CA ASP A 39 -12.41 -4.40 13.44
C ASP A 39 -12.03 -4.22 14.92
N ARG A 40 -12.52 -3.12 15.52
CA ARG A 40 -12.21 -2.78 16.90
C ARG A 40 -12.99 -3.62 17.91
N GLU A 41 -14.17 -4.09 17.54
CA GLU A 41 -15.03 -4.92 18.41
C GLU A 41 -14.51 -6.36 18.46
N GLU A 42 -14.20 -6.93 17.29
CA GLU A 42 -13.61 -8.27 17.18
C GLU A 42 -12.11 -8.29 17.51
N GLY A 43 -11.47 -7.13 17.59
CA GLY A 43 -10.03 -7.00 17.87
C GLY A 43 -9.15 -7.58 16.76
N THR A 44 -9.58 -7.44 15.51
CA THR A 44 -8.86 -8.02 14.35
C THR A 44 -8.27 -6.95 13.43
N VAL A 45 -7.17 -7.32 12.79
CA VAL A 45 -6.50 -6.54 11.73
C VAL A 45 -6.39 -7.41 10.49
N THR A 46 -6.80 -6.88 9.36
CA THR A 46 -6.68 -7.53 8.05
C THR A 46 -5.43 -7.03 7.34
N ILE A 47 -4.62 -7.97 6.86
CA ILE A 47 -3.45 -7.71 6.02
C ILE A 47 -3.59 -8.42 4.68
N VAL A 48 -3.05 -7.79 3.63
CA VAL A 48 -3.01 -8.38 2.28
C VAL A 48 -1.57 -8.34 1.79
N PHE A 49 -1.10 -9.46 1.28
CA PHE A 49 0.27 -9.59 0.77
C PHE A 49 0.34 -10.54 -0.42
N GLN A 50 1.45 -10.46 -1.15
CA GLN A 50 1.77 -11.32 -2.28
C GLN A 50 3.02 -12.12 -1.98
N GLU A 51 3.08 -13.38 -2.46
CA GLU A 51 4.27 -14.22 -2.38
C GLU A 51 5.37 -13.71 -3.32
N ILE A 52 6.27 -12.89 -2.80
CA ILE A 52 7.37 -12.30 -3.58
C ILE A 52 8.73 -12.84 -3.11
N GLY A 53 8.90 -13.00 -1.81
CA GLY A 53 10.14 -13.44 -1.18
C GLY A 53 9.94 -14.56 -0.18
N VAL A 54 11.03 -15.05 0.42
CA VAL A 54 11.03 -16.18 1.35
C VAL A 54 10.05 -15.97 2.50
N SER A 55 10.01 -14.77 3.07
CA SER A 55 9.16 -14.47 4.22
C SER A 55 7.67 -14.52 3.85
N THR A 56 7.27 -13.94 2.72
CA THR A 56 5.88 -13.95 2.27
C THR A 56 5.41 -15.32 1.78
N ILE A 57 6.29 -16.12 1.18
CA ILE A 57 5.99 -17.52 0.82
C ILE A 57 5.71 -18.32 2.10
N LYS A 58 6.56 -18.24 3.11
CA LYS A 58 6.34 -18.92 4.40
C LYS A 58 5.09 -18.41 5.13
N MET A 59 4.80 -17.11 5.02
CA MET A 59 3.55 -16.55 5.57
C MET A 59 2.31 -17.17 4.93
N ALA A 60 2.36 -17.42 3.62
CA ALA A 60 1.25 -18.05 2.90
C ALA A 60 0.96 -19.50 3.34
N GLU A 61 1.92 -20.16 4.00
CA GLU A 61 1.75 -21.49 4.56
C GLU A 61 1.01 -21.51 5.92
N LEU A 62 0.88 -20.34 6.58
CA LEU A 62 0.17 -20.22 7.86
C LEU A 62 -1.31 -20.55 7.72
N LYS A 63 -1.83 -21.21 8.74
CA LYS A 63 -3.23 -21.65 8.84
C LYS A 63 -3.93 -20.94 10.00
N ALA A 64 -5.25 -21.00 9.99
CA ALA A 64 -6.03 -20.51 11.11
C ALA A 64 -5.61 -21.17 12.43
N GLY A 65 -5.29 -20.36 13.43
CA GLY A 65 -4.76 -20.78 14.72
C GLY A 65 -3.25 -20.67 14.86
N ASP A 66 -2.51 -20.49 13.76
CA ASP A 66 -1.08 -20.16 13.82
C ASP A 66 -0.87 -18.70 14.28
N ALA A 67 0.35 -18.37 14.69
CA ALA A 67 0.68 -17.06 15.21
C ALA A 67 1.99 -16.54 14.62
N PHE A 68 2.06 -15.21 14.44
CA PHE A 68 3.31 -14.51 14.21
C PHE A 68 4.13 -14.41 15.50
N ARG A 69 5.45 -14.49 15.37
CA ARG A 69 6.36 -14.20 16.49
C ARG A 69 6.20 -12.78 16.99
N ASP A 70 6.21 -11.82 16.06
CA ASP A 70 5.96 -10.40 16.33
C ASP A 70 4.89 -9.86 15.38
N PHE A 71 3.96 -9.09 15.94
CA PHE A 71 2.98 -8.30 15.20
C PHE A 71 2.95 -6.91 15.84
N VAL A 72 3.73 -6.00 15.29
CA VAL A 72 4.05 -4.70 15.91
C VAL A 72 3.33 -3.58 15.17
N GLY A 73 2.56 -2.79 15.88
CA GLY A 73 1.84 -1.65 15.33
C GLY A 73 0.78 -1.10 16.28
N PRO A 74 -0.01 -0.11 15.82
CA PRO A 74 0.13 0.55 14.52
C PRO A 74 1.42 1.39 14.45
N LEU A 75 2.01 1.48 13.27
CA LEU A 75 3.22 2.25 12.99
C LEU A 75 2.95 3.27 11.89
N GLY A 76 3.78 4.29 11.81
CA GLY A 76 3.61 5.41 10.89
C GLY A 76 2.53 6.40 11.33
N CYS A 77 2.48 7.51 10.63
CA CYS A 77 1.41 8.51 10.79
C CYS A 77 0.14 8.03 10.10
N PRO A 78 -1.04 8.38 10.63
CA PRO A 78 -2.28 8.21 9.89
C PRO A 78 -2.30 9.14 8.67
N SER A 79 -3.18 8.86 7.70
CA SER A 79 -3.43 9.74 6.57
C SER A 79 -3.86 11.13 7.07
N GLU A 80 -3.33 12.20 6.46
CA GLU A 80 -3.54 13.58 6.93
C GLU A 80 -5.01 13.96 7.06
N PHE A 81 -5.86 13.48 6.15
CA PHE A 81 -7.28 13.79 6.17
C PHE A 81 -8.03 13.27 7.41
N VAL A 82 -7.45 12.33 8.17
CA VAL A 82 -8.06 11.84 9.42
C VAL A 82 -8.08 12.92 10.51
N GLU A 83 -7.16 13.85 10.45
CA GLU A 83 -7.04 14.96 11.39
C GLU A 83 -7.69 16.27 10.88
N GLU A 84 -8.15 16.28 9.61
CA GLU A 84 -8.81 17.45 9.02
C GLU A 84 -10.25 17.63 9.55
N ASP A 85 -10.74 18.87 9.47
CA ASP A 85 -12.16 19.15 9.70
C ASP A 85 -13.01 18.48 8.62
N ILE A 86 -14.00 17.68 9.03
CA ILE A 86 -14.84 16.89 8.13
C ILE A 86 -15.62 17.76 7.15
N GLU A 87 -16.11 18.93 7.56
CA GLU A 87 -16.87 19.81 6.67
C GLU A 87 -15.98 20.48 5.61
N GLU A 88 -14.71 20.74 5.92
CA GLU A 88 -13.73 21.19 4.92
C GLU A 88 -13.32 20.03 4.01
N LEU A 89 -13.14 18.83 4.55
CA LEU A 89 -12.79 17.65 3.77
C LEU A 89 -13.89 17.26 2.77
N LYS A 90 -15.17 17.41 3.11
CA LYS A 90 -16.31 17.20 2.20
C LYS A 90 -16.30 18.10 0.97
N LYS A 91 -15.62 19.23 1.01
CA LYS A 91 -15.50 20.15 -0.13
C LYS A 91 -14.45 19.68 -1.14
N LYS A 92 -13.50 18.85 -0.71
CA LYS A 92 -12.42 18.35 -1.55
C LYS A 92 -12.89 17.20 -2.45
N LYS A 93 -12.47 17.23 -3.70
CA LYS A 93 -12.63 16.13 -4.65
C LYS A 93 -11.36 15.29 -4.64
N MET A 94 -11.47 14.05 -4.16
CA MET A 94 -10.34 13.16 -3.98
C MET A 94 -10.38 12.01 -4.99
N VAL A 95 -9.22 11.67 -5.56
CA VAL A 95 -9.02 10.48 -6.36
C VAL A 95 -7.90 9.63 -5.75
N PHE A 96 -8.16 8.34 -5.60
CA PHE A 96 -7.18 7.36 -5.19
C PHE A 96 -6.72 6.55 -6.40
N VAL A 97 -5.41 6.38 -6.54
CA VAL A 97 -4.81 5.59 -7.62
C VAL A 97 -4.08 4.41 -7.00
N ALA A 98 -4.67 3.25 -7.10
CA ALA A 98 -4.17 2.00 -6.54
C ALA A 98 -3.51 1.13 -7.60
N GLY A 99 -2.35 0.55 -7.31
CA GLY A 99 -1.64 -0.37 -8.21
C GLY A 99 -1.35 -1.73 -7.58
N GLY A 100 -1.93 -2.80 -8.09
CA GLY A 100 -1.72 -4.16 -7.61
C GLY A 100 -2.03 -4.29 -6.11
N VAL A 101 -1.08 -4.79 -5.31
CA VAL A 101 -1.26 -4.93 -3.84
C VAL A 101 -1.45 -3.58 -3.14
N GLY A 102 -1.07 -2.46 -3.77
CA GLY A 102 -1.37 -1.11 -3.28
C GLY A 102 -2.86 -0.78 -3.17
N THR A 103 -3.73 -1.64 -3.70
CA THR A 103 -5.17 -1.57 -3.47
C THR A 103 -5.55 -1.80 -2.00
N ALA A 104 -4.81 -2.65 -1.31
CA ALA A 104 -5.06 -2.98 0.10
C ALA A 104 -4.96 -1.75 1.04
N PRO A 105 -3.90 -0.93 1.00
CA PRO A 105 -3.83 0.29 1.80
C PRO A 105 -4.80 1.41 1.38
N VAL A 106 -5.33 1.38 0.15
CA VAL A 106 -6.36 2.33 -0.29
C VAL A 106 -7.71 2.04 0.37
N TYR A 107 -8.05 0.77 0.55
CA TYR A 107 -9.36 0.38 1.06
C TYR A 107 -9.73 1.02 2.42
N PRO A 108 -8.92 0.95 3.49
CA PRO A 108 -9.26 1.54 4.77
C PRO A 108 -9.40 3.07 4.71
N GLN A 109 -8.66 3.73 3.83
CA GLN A 109 -8.73 5.16 3.63
C GLN A 109 -10.08 5.56 3.01
N VAL A 110 -10.46 4.89 1.93
CA VAL A 110 -11.71 5.16 1.21
C VAL A 110 -12.92 4.75 2.04
N LYS A 111 -12.85 3.63 2.78
CA LYS A 111 -13.86 3.18 3.73
C LYS A 111 -14.10 4.24 4.80
N TRP A 112 -13.04 4.77 5.40
CA TRP A 112 -13.12 5.82 6.40
C TRP A 112 -13.79 7.09 5.85
N LEU A 113 -13.42 7.54 4.64
CA LEU A 113 -14.06 8.67 3.97
C LEU A 113 -15.55 8.42 3.76
N HIS A 114 -15.91 7.22 3.27
CA HIS A 114 -17.30 6.83 3.04
C HIS A 114 -18.12 6.84 4.34
N GLU A 115 -17.59 6.33 5.44
CA GLU A 115 -18.20 6.35 6.77
C GLU A 115 -18.46 7.78 7.28
N HIS A 116 -17.66 8.76 6.79
CA HIS A 116 -17.85 10.19 7.09
C HIS A 116 -18.66 10.95 6.03
N GLY A 117 -19.32 10.22 5.11
CA GLY A 117 -20.19 10.79 4.08
C GLY A 117 -19.45 11.41 2.89
N ILE A 118 -18.20 10.99 2.63
CA ILE A 118 -17.39 11.45 1.51
C ILE A 118 -17.18 10.29 0.54
N THR A 119 -17.63 10.45 -0.71
CA THR A 119 -17.41 9.44 -1.76
C THR A 119 -16.24 9.87 -2.64
N ALA A 120 -15.13 9.17 -2.54
CA ALA A 120 -13.95 9.37 -3.38
C ALA A 120 -14.05 8.57 -4.69
N ASP A 121 -13.33 9.02 -5.71
CA ASP A 121 -13.08 8.23 -6.91
C ASP A 121 -11.86 7.32 -6.68
N VAL A 122 -11.93 6.07 -7.14
CA VAL A 122 -10.82 5.12 -7.04
C VAL A 122 -10.49 4.55 -8.41
N ILE A 123 -9.24 4.67 -8.84
CA ILE A 123 -8.69 4.00 -10.01
C ILE A 123 -7.91 2.79 -9.51
N LEU A 124 -8.45 1.59 -9.74
CA LEU A 124 -7.84 0.33 -9.38
C LEU A 124 -7.13 -0.23 -10.60
N GLY A 125 -5.80 -0.29 -10.55
CA GLY A 125 -4.95 -0.80 -11.62
C GLY A 125 -4.39 -2.18 -11.33
N ALA A 126 -4.47 -3.07 -12.31
CA ALA A 126 -3.84 -4.38 -12.28
C ALA A 126 -3.21 -4.72 -13.62
N LYS A 127 -2.29 -5.67 -13.67
CA LYS A 127 -1.72 -6.13 -14.95
C LYS A 127 -2.75 -6.87 -15.80
N THR A 128 -3.52 -7.75 -15.17
CA THR A 128 -4.55 -8.59 -15.78
C THR A 128 -5.78 -8.66 -14.88
N LYS A 129 -6.90 -9.15 -15.42
CA LYS A 129 -8.14 -9.37 -14.66
C LYS A 129 -7.92 -10.19 -13.39
N ASP A 130 -7.14 -11.26 -13.47
CA ASP A 130 -6.93 -12.21 -12.36
C ASP A 130 -6.13 -11.58 -11.20
N MET A 131 -5.50 -10.42 -11.43
CA MET A 131 -4.75 -9.67 -10.44
C MET A 131 -5.55 -8.54 -9.79
N VAL A 132 -6.82 -8.37 -10.17
CA VAL A 132 -7.73 -7.41 -9.53
C VAL A 132 -8.15 -7.95 -8.17
N ILE A 133 -7.94 -7.15 -7.13
CA ILE A 133 -8.27 -7.50 -5.75
C ILE A 133 -9.17 -6.43 -5.12
N LEU A 134 -9.99 -6.80 -4.14
CA LEU A 134 -10.86 -5.91 -3.37
C LEU A 134 -11.81 -5.06 -4.24
N GLU A 135 -12.17 -5.54 -5.44
CA GLU A 135 -13.05 -4.81 -6.35
C GLU A 135 -14.44 -4.60 -5.74
N LYS A 136 -14.98 -5.65 -5.12
CA LYS A 136 -16.29 -5.59 -4.48
C LYS A 136 -16.29 -4.60 -3.32
N GLU A 137 -15.32 -4.74 -2.42
CA GLU A 137 -15.20 -3.93 -1.21
C GLU A 137 -15.02 -2.44 -1.57
N LEU A 138 -14.17 -2.12 -2.55
CA LEU A 138 -13.99 -0.76 -3.04
C LEU A 138 -15.23 -0.23 -3.77
N GLY A 139 -15.90 -1.07 -4.53
CA GLY A 139 -17.12 -0.70 -5.25
C GLY A 139 -18.29 -0.32 -4.33
N GLU A 140 -18.31 -0.85 -3.10
CA GLU A 140 -19.33 -0.52 -2.08
C GLU A 140 -19.10 0.86 -1.43
N VAL A 141 -17.85 1.36 -1.42
CA VAL A 141 -17.47 2.57 -0.66
C VAL A 141 -16.93 3.70 -1.54
N SER A 142 -16.88 3.54 -2.87
CA SER A 142 -16.30 4.52 -3.79
C SER A 142 -16.93 4.51 -5.17
N ASN A 143 -16.59 5.53 -5.99
CA ASN A 143 -16.79 5.46 -7.43
C ASN A 143 -15.58 4.75 -8.04
N LEU A 144 -15.72 3.47 -8.35
CA LEU A 144 -14.62 2.61 -8.76
C LEU A 144 -14.43 2.58 -10.28
N TYR A 145 -13.18 2.79 -10.73
CA TYR A 145 -12.71 2.66 -12.11
C TYR A 145 -11.64 1.58 -12.17
N VAL A 146 -11.98 0.40 -12.66
CA VAL A 146 -11.01 -0.69 -12.86
C VAL A 146 -10.30 -0.51 -14.18
N THR A 147 -8.98 -0.68 -14.18
CA THR A 147 -8.14 -0.69 -15.38
C THR A 147 -7.15 -1.85 -15.36
N THR A 148 -6.91 -2.48 -16.52
CA THR A 148 -5.88 -3.52 -16.66
C THR A 148 -4.92 -3.15 -17.77
N ASP A 149 -3.62 -3.38 -17.54
CA ASP A 149 -2.57 -3.02 -18.49
C ASP A 149 -2.76 -3.73 -19.84
N ASP A 150 -3.19 -5.01 -19.81
CA ASP A 150 -3.46 -5.85 -20.99
C ASP A 150 -4.86 -5.67 -21.60
N GLY A 151 -5.72 -4.86 -20.97
CA GLY A 151 -7.10 -4.64 -21.42
C GLY A 151 -8.05 -5.82 -21.23
N SER A 152 -7.67 -6.82 -20.42
CA SER A 152 -8.50 -8.01 -20.18
C SER A 152 -9.74 -7.74 -19.33
N TYR A 153 -9.77 -6.59 -18.61
CA TYR A 153 -10.90 -6.20 -17.78
C TYR A 153 -10.94 -4.68 -17.52
N GLY A 154 -12.15 -4.13 -17.45
CA GLY A 154 -12.34 -2.69 -17.21
C GLY A 154 -11.82 -1.82 -18.35
N ARG A 155 -11.16 -0.72 -18.03
CA ARG A 155 -10.50 0.15 -18.99
C ARG A 155 -9.15 -0.45 -19.40
N ALA A 156 -8.75 -0.30 -20.66
CA ALA A 156 -7.48 -0.80 -21.16
C ALA A 156 -6.35 0.22 -20.95
N GLY A 157 -5.25 -0.21 -20.36
CA GLY A 157 -4.03 0.56 -20.21
C GLY A 157 -3.68 0.87 -18.75
N MET A 158 -2.67 1.73 -18.56
CA MET A 158 -2.14 2.09 -17.25
C MET A 158 -3.08 3.05 -16.49
N VAL A 159 -2.98 3.05 -15.17
CA VAL A 159 -3.75 3.95 -14.27
C VAL A 159 -3.59 5.44 -14.63
N THR A 160 -2.42 5.85 -15.10
CA THR A 160 -2.16 7.23 -15.55
C THR A 160 -3.03 7.64 -16.72
N LYS A 161 -3.26 6.73 -17.68
CA LYS A 161 -4.16 6.99 -18.79
C LYS A 161 -5.60 7.17 -18.31
N THR A 162 -6.05 6.30 -17.42
CA THR A 162 -7.40 6.41 -16.84
C THR A 162 -7.56 7.73 -16.08
N LEU A 163 -6.57 8.14 -15.28
CA LEU A 163 -6.60 9.43 -14.58
C LEU A 163 -6.64 10.61 -15.56
N GLU A 164 -5.79 10.58 -16.59
CA GLU A 164 -5.78 11.62 -17.62
C GLU A 164 -7.12 11.69 -18.34
N ASP A 165 -7.70 10.57 -18.74
CA ASP A 165 -9.01 10.50 -19.41
C ASP A 165 -10.14 11.06 -18.53
N LEU A 166 -10.16 10.71 -17.24
CA LEU A 166 -11.15 11.25 -16.29
C LEU A 166 -11.10 12.78 -16.19
N VAL A 167 -9.89 13.36 -16.18
CA VAL A 167 -9.72 14.81 -16.05
C VAL A 167 -9.94 15.51 -17.39
N THR A 168 -9.31 15.03 -18.46
CA THR A 168 -9.27 15.76 -19.74
C THR A 168 -10.47 15.48 -20.64
N ASN A 169 -10.95 14.24 -20.65
CA ASN A 169 -12.02 13.79 -21.56
C ASN A 169 -13.39 13.76 -20.87
N GLU A 170 -13.44 13.42 -19.58
CA GLU A 170 -14.69 13.32 -18.82
C GLU A 170 -14.95 14.57 -17.96
N GLY A 171 -14.02 15.52 -17.93
CA GLY A 171 -14.18 16.81 -17.26
C GLY A 171 -14.21 16.74 -15.73
N LYS A 172 -13.67 15.66 -15.13
CA LYS A 172 -13.57 15.55 -13.68
C LYS A 172 -12.49 16.50 -13.15
N HIS A 173 -12.75 17.05 -11.99
CA HIS A 173 -11.81 17.88 -11.25
C HIS A 173 -11.45 17.20 -9.93
N TYR A 174 -10.17 17.21 -9.58
CA TYR A 174 -9.67 16.68 -8.32
C TYR A 174 -8.76 17.69 -7.64
N ASP A 175 -8.95 17.87 -6.34
CA ASP A 175 -8.11 18.70 -5.49
C ASP A 175 -6.90 17.91 -4.97
N VAL A 176 -7.14 16.62 -4.65
CA VAL A 176 -6.14 15.72 -4.08
C VAL A 176 -6.14 14.37 -4.80
N CYS A 177 -4.96 13.89 -5.13
CA CYS A 177 -4.70 12.53 -5.61
C CYS A 177 -3.87 11.78 -4.56
N VAL A 178 -4.32 10.59 -4.16
CA VAL A 178 -3.54 9.68 -3.31
C VAL A 178 -3.12 8.49 -4.15
N ALA A 179 -1.80 8.29 -4.35
CA ALA A 179 -1.29 7.21 -5.18
C ALA A 179 -0.53 6.18 -4.34
N ILE A 180 -0.95 4.92 -4.42
CA ILE A 180 -0.38 3.80 -3.65
C ILE A 180 -0.15 2.59 -4.54
N GLY A 181 1.11 2.14 -4.62
CA GLY A 181 1.48 1.00 -5.45
C GLY A 181 2.99 0.92 -5.71
N PRO A 182 3.41 0.32 -6.83
CA PRO A 182 4.80 0.30 -7.21
C PRO A 182 5.39 1.70 -7.34
N MET A 183 6.62 1.92 -6.84
CA MET A 183 7.27 3.25 -6.85
C MET A 183 7.30 3.88 -8.25
N ILE A 184 7.50 3.06 -9.28
CA ILE A 184 7.51 3.54 -10.68
C ILE A 184 6.12 4.05 -11.10
N MET A 185 5.03 3.40 -10.68
CA MET A 185 3.67 3.85 -10.94
C MET A 185 3.42 5.19 -10.24
N MET A 186 3.74 5.29 -8.95
CA MET A 186 3.59 6.53 -8.17
C MET A 186 4.38 7.68 -8.79
N LYS A 187 5.61 7.44 -9.25
CA LYS A 187 6.42 8.43 -9.99
C LYS A 187 5.67 8.98 -11.21
N PHE A 188 5.11 8.08 -12.06
CA PHE A 188 4.40 8.52 -13.27
C PHE A 188 3.07 9.21 -12.95
N VAL A 189 2.35 8.78 -11.91
CA VAL A 189 1.17 9.48 -11.41
C VAL A 189 1.55 10.91 -10.98
N CYS A 190 2.61 11.09 -10.19
CA CYS A 190 3.09 12.41 -9.76
C CYS A 190 3.51 13.31 -10.94
N LEU A 191 4.15 12.76 -11.96
CA LEU A 191 4.50 13.51 -13.18
C LEU A 191 3.26 13.99 -13.93
N LEU A 192 2.20 13.18 -13.98
CA LEU A 192 0.94 13.54 -14.61
C LEU A 192 0.19 14.57 -13.76
N THR A 193 -0.01 14.33 -12.48
CA THR A 193 -0.77 15.21 -11.59
C THR A 193 -0.12 16.57 -11.44
N LYS A 194 1.22 16.66 -11.49
CA LYS A 194 1.95 17.94 -11.53
C LYS A 194 1.57 18.77 -12.76
N LYS A 195 1.40 18.14 -13.94
CA LYS A 195 0.93 18.83 -15.15
C LYS A 195 -0.52 19.25 -15.06
N LEU A 196 -1.34 18.45 -14.37
CA LEU A 196 -2.77 18.72 -14.18
C LEU A 196 -3.05 19.68 -13.00
N GLY A 197 -2.04 20.07 -12.23
CA GLY A 197 -2.19 20.95 -11.08
C GLY A 197 -2.89 20.30 -9.88
N ILE A 198 -2.84 18.98 -9.74
CA ILE A 198 -3.49 18.23 -8.67
C ILE A 198 -2.45 17.94 -7.58
N HIS A 199 -2.72 18.36 -6.33
CA HIS A 199 -1.88 17.97 -5.19
C HIS A 199 -1.85 16.45 -5.02
N THR A 200 -0.68 15.88 -4.81
CA THR A 200 -0.54 14.42 -4.83
C THR A 200 0.22 13.90 -3.61
N ILE A 201 -0.43 12.99 -2.89
CA ILE A 201 0.13 12.26 -1.77
C ILE A 201 0.50 10.86 -2.27
N VAL A 202 1.66 10.35 -1.85
CA VAL A 202 2.12 8.99 -2.15
C VAL A 202 2.44 8.23 -0.87
N SER A 203 2.00 6.99 -0.79
CA SER A 203 2.36 6.10 0.32
C SER A 203 3.61 5.31 -0.06
N MET A 204 4.74 5.67 0.55
CA MET A 204 6.05 5.13 0.22
C MET A 204 6.32 3.81 0.95
N ASN A 205 6.90 2.86 0.21
CA ASN A 205 7.20 1.51 0.68
C ASN A 205 8.70 1.17 0.60
N PRO A 206 9.59 1.95 1.23
CA PRO A 206 11.01 1.63 1.28
C PRO A 206 11.27 0.41 2.17
N ILE A 207 12.50 -0.12 2.12
CA ILE A 207 12.96 -1.15 3.05
C ILE A 207 12.81 -0.64 4.48
N MET A 208 12.12 -1.39 5.32
CA MET A 208 11.95 -1.11 6.74
C MET A 208 12.41 -2.31 7.57
N VAL A 209 13.09 -2.05 8.69
CA VAL A 209 13.56 -3.11 9.61
C VAL A 209 13.00 -2.89 11.00
N ASP A 210 13.27 -1.74 11.59
CA ASP A 210 12.89 -1.40 12.95
C ASP A 210 11.45 -0.87 13.05
N GLY A 211 11.09 0.11 12.22
CA GLY A 211 9.75 0.71 12.19
C GLY A 211 9.54 1.84 13.20
N THR A 212 10.55 2.21 14.01
CA THR A 212 10.47 3.23 15.06
C THR A 212 11.42 4.41 14.85
N GLY A 213 12.03 4.52 13.64
CA GLY A 213 12.92 5.62 13.29
C GLY A 213 14.39 5.44 13.70
N MET A 214 14.74 4.36 14.41
CA MET A 214 16.09 4.21 14.96
C MET A 214 17.13 3.74 13.95
N CYS A 215 16.77 2.81 13.03
CA CYS A 215 17.76 2.18 12.14
C CYS A 215 18.06 2.98 10.87
N GLY A 216 17.21 3.93 10.48
CA GLY A 216 17.36 4.75 9.27
C GLY A 216 17.27 3.99 7.93
N ALA A 217 16.83 2.72 7.94
CA ALA A 217 16.71 1.91 6.72
C ALA A 217 15.71 2.52 5.72
N CYS A 218 14.61 3.07 6.22
CA CYS A 218 13.49 3.61 5.46
C CYS A 218 13.65 5.09 5.07
N ARG A 219 14.86 5.65 5.13
CA ARG A 219 15.07 7.06 4.79
C ARG A 219 14.80 7.35 3.32
N LEU A 220 14.15 8.49 3.10
CA LEU A 220 13.78 9.04 1.80
C LEU A 220 14.22 10.51 1.70
N GLN A 221 14.53 10.96 0.49
CA GLN A 221 14.68 12.38 0.19
C GLN A 221 13.32 12.93 -0.20
N VAL A 222 12.81 13.91 0.54
CA VAL A 222 11.55 14.61 0.29
C VAL A 222 11.84 16.12 0.27
N GLY A 223 11.84 16.73 -0.90
CA GLY A 223 12.37 18.07 -1.08
C GLY A 223 13.84 18.14 -0.65
N ASP A 224 14.17 19.11 0.21
CA ASP A 224 15.52 19.29 0.74
C ASP A 224 15.78 18.53 2.04
N GLU A 225 14.81 17.73 2.53
CA GLU A 225 14.89 17.05 3.81
C GLU A 225 15.02 15.53 3.65
N ILE A 226 15.70 14.91 4.63
CA ILE A 226 15.67 13.45 4.79
C ILE A 226 14.55 13.11 5.75
N LYS A 227 13.61 12.27 5.31
CA LYS A 227 12.49 11.76 6.11
C LYS A 227 12.64 10.25 6.32
N PHE A 228 12.06 9.74 7.40
CA PHE A 228 12.00 8.31 7.70
C PHE A 228 10.55 7.82 7.54
N ALA A 229 10.29 7.03 6.50
CA ALA A 229 8.92 6.61 6.17
C ALA A 229 8.18 5.91 7.32
N CYS A 230 8.87 5.33 8.26
CA CYS A 230 8.26 4.64 9.39
C CYS A 230 7.77 5.56 10.52
N VAL A 231 8.23 6.81 10.59
CA VAL A 231 7.85 7.77 11.67
C VAL A 231 7.38 9.12 11.13
N ASP A 232 7.88 9.57 9.96
CA ASP A 232 7.45 10.81 9.31
C ASP A 232 6.37 10.57 8.25
N GLY A 233 6.11 9.30 7.88
CA GLY A 233 5.18 8.86 6.84
C GLY A 233 4.35 7.66 7.32
N PRO A 234 3.95 6.79 6.42
CA PRO A 234 4.50 6.50 5.07
C PRO A 234 4.06 7.45 3.96
N GLU A 235 3.12 8.36 4.22
CA GLU A 235 2.56 9.26 3.21
C GLU A 235 3.37 10.57 3.13
N PHE A 236 3.62 11.03 1.91
CA PHE A 236 4.39 12.24 1.62
C PHE A 236 3.86 12.97 0.40
N ASP A 237 4.15 14.27 0.29
CA ASP A 237 3.93 15.01 -0.96
C ASP A 237 4.75 14.35 -2.10
N GLY A 238 4.03 13.72 -3.02
CA GLY A 238 4.62 12.97 -4.12
C GLY A 238 5.40 13.84 -5.11
N HIS A 239 5.13 15.14 -5.16
CA HIS A 239 5.88 16.08 -6.01
C HIS A 239 7.25 16.45 -5.44
N LEU A 240 7.51 16.12 -4.16
CA LEU A 240 8.77 16.39 -3.46
C LEU A 240 9.63 15.13 -3.26
N VAL A 241 9.05 13.92 -3.44
CA VAL A 241 9.78 12.65 -3.26
C VAL A 241 10.81 12.43 -4.38
N ASP A 242 12.05 12.13 -4.02
CA ASP A 242 13.06 11.62 -4.95
C ASP A 242 12.85 10.10 -5.19
N PHE A 243 11.99 9.80 -6.18
CA PHE A 243 11.69 8.42 -6.56
C PHE A 243 12.91 7.66 -7.11
N ASP A 244 13.84 8.33 -7.78
CA ASP A 244 15.00 7.68 -8.37
C ASP A 244 15.97 7.17 -7.27
N GLN A 245 16.18 7.99 -6.24
CA GLN A 245 16.93 7.59 -5.06
C GLN A 245 16.21 6.46 -4.32
N ALA A 246 14.87 6.58 -4.10
CA ALA A 246 14.08 5.57 -3.41
C ALA A 246 14.13 4.21 -4.14
N MET A 247 13.93 4.19 -5.45
CA MET A 247 14.01 2.98 -6.27
C MET A 247 15.43 2.38 -6.26
N LYS A 248 16.49 3.19 -6.30
CA LYS A 248 17.87 2.70 -6.19
C LYS A 248 18.12 2.04 -4.85
N ARG A 249 17.61 2.62 -3.77
CA ARG A 249 17.74 2.05 -2.42
C ARG A 249 16.98 0.74 -2.25
N SER A 250 15.82 0.57 -2.87
CA SER A 250 15.04 -0.67 -2.83
C SER A 250 15.75 -1.88 -3.47
N GLN A 251 16.84 -1.64 -4.21
CA GLN A 251 17.65 -2.70 -4.84
C GLN A 251 18.74 -3.27 -3.92
N MET A 252 18.97 -2.69 -2.73
CA MET A 252 20.15 -2.96 -1.91
C MET A 252 20.36 -4.42 -1.54
N TYR A 253 19.29 -5.19 -1.34
CA TYR A 253 19.35 -6.59 -0.88
C TYR A 253 18.87 -7.60 -1.92
N LYS A 254 18.65 -7.19 -3.17
CA LYS A 254 18.12 -8.09 -4.22
C LYS A 254 18.96 -9.35 -4.45
N THR A 255 20.27 -9.24 -4.30
CA THR A 255 21.18 -10.39 -4.47
C THR A 255 20.98 -11.40 -3.33
N GLU A 256 20.90 -10.91 -2.10
CA GLU A 256 20.68 -11.71 -0.90
C GLU A 256 19.29 -12.37 -0.91
N GLU A 257 18.27 -11.62 -1.27
CA GLU A 257 16.89 -12.09 -1.44
C GLU A 257 16.81 -13.21 -2.51
N GLY A 258 17.44 -12.99 -3.66
CA GLY A 258 17.50 -13.99 -4.72
C GLY A 258 18.20 -15.28 -4.29
N ARG A 259 19.32 -15.17 -3.56
CA ARG A 259 20.02 -16.35 -3.00
C ARG A 259 19.18 -17.10 -1.97
N ALA A 260 18.47 -16.37 -1.12
CA ALA A 260 17.59 -16.97 -0.12
C ALA A 260 16.42 -17.71 -0.77
N LEU A 261 15.82 -17.13 -1.80
CA LEU A 261 14.74 -17.76 -2.57
C LEU A 261 15.19 -19.04 -3.27
N LEU A 262 16.37 -19.03 -3.92
CA LEU A 262 16.95 -20.21 -4.55
C LEU A 262 17.21 -21.34 -3.54
N LYS A 263 17.67 -21.02 -2.33
CA LYS A 263 17.84 -22.01 -1.26
C LYS A 263 16.52 -22.64 -0.83
N LEU A 264 15.46 -21.83 -0.69
CA LEU A 264 14.14 -22.32 -0.33
C LEU A 264 13.61 -23.30 -1.38
N GLN A 265 13.74 -22.97 -2.65
CA GLN A 265 13.32 -23.81 -3.77
C GLN A 265 14.12 -25.12 -3.84
N ALA A 266 15.44 -25.07 -3.62
CA ALA A 266 16.30 -26.29 -3.62
C ALA A 266 15.92 -27.27 -2.49
N VAL A 267 15.55 -26.78 -1.30
CA VAL A 267 15.08 -27.62 -0.19
C VAL A 267 13.73 -28.27 -0.53
N SER A 268 12.84 -27.56 -1.18
CA SER A 268 11.53 -28.10 -1.63
C SER A 268 11.71 -29.25 -2.64
N TYR A 269 12.65 -29.14 -3.58
CA TYR A 269 12.94 -30.22 -4.55
C TYR A 269 13.53 -31.48 -3.91
N THR A 270 14.36 -31.34 -2.85
CA THR A 270 14.95 -32.50 -2.16
C THR A 270 13.93 -33.29 -1.36
N HIS A 271 12.86 -32.68 -0.89
CA HIS A 271 11.78 -33.38 -0.18
C HIS A 271 10.78 -34.10 -1.10
N LEU A 272 10.75 -33.79 -2.39
CA LEU A 272 9.90 -34.46 -3.38
C LEU A 272 10.55 -35.71 -4.01
N THR A 273 11.83 -35.95 -3.74
CA THR A 273 12.63 -37.07 -4.30
C THR A 273 13.00 -38.14 -3.27
N LEU A 274 12.45 -38.09 -2.07
CA LEU A 274 12.54 -39.13 -1.04
C LEU A 274 11.15 -39.71 -0.76
#